data_5115872651d114209209f9cd49f03d4d
#
_entry.id   5115872651d114209209f9cd49f03d4d
#
_cell.length_a   1.000
_cell.length_b   1.000
_cell.length_c   1.000
_cell.angle_alpha   90.00
_cell.angle_beta   90.00
_cell.angle_gamma   90.00
#
_symmetry.space_group_name_H-M   'P 1'
#
loop_
_entity.id
_entity.type
_entity.pdbx_description
1 polymer ?
#
loop_
_entity_poly.entity_id
_entity_poly.type
_entity_poly.pdbx_seq_one_letter_code
_entity_poly.pdbx_strand_id
1 'polypeptide(L)'
;MWYDKMLEQDKIPDILLRKQIRKYVRQRLADENKGNVEAQQLHLLELIDFLKSSPIAVNTSDANEQHYEVPTAFYKYCLGKNLKYSCAYWDEGITSLDAAETKMLELSCTRAELKDGQNILELGC
;
A
#
# COMPACT_ATOMS: atom_id res chain seq x y z
N MET A 1 -2.34 -21.59 -9.37
CA MET A 1 -3.54 -21.57 -10.25
C MET A 1 -3.14 -21.99 -11.67
N TRP A 2 -4.08 -22.34 -12.58
CA TRP A 2 -3.74 -22.80 -13.94
C TRP A 2 -2.97 -21.77 -14.78
N TYR A 3 -3.15 -20.47 -14.48
CA TYR A 3 -2.52 -19.37 -15.21
C TYR A 3 -1.14 -18.96 -14.66
N ASP A 4 -0.71 -19.47 -13.51
CA ASP A 4 0.55 -19.06 -12.86
C ASP A 4 1.75 -19.31 -13.79
N LYS A 5 1.82 -20.52 -14.38
CA LYS A 5 2.87 -20.85 -15.37
C LYS A 5 2.86 -19.96 -16.62
N MET A 6 1.70 -19.45 -17.01
CA MET A 6 1.59 -18.55 -18.16
C MET A 6 2.10 -17.15 -17.80
N LEU A 7 1.87 -16.70 -16.57
CA LEU A 7 2.41 -15.45 -16.04
C LEU A 7 3.93 -15.52 -15.91
N GLU A 8 4.46 -16.56 -15.27
CA GLU A 8 5.89 -16.77 -15.09
C GLU A 8 6.67 -16.88 -16.43
N GLN A 9 6.02 -17.34 -17.47
CA GLN A 9 6.60 -17.51 -18.81
C GLN A 9 6.34 -16.33 -19.74
N ASP A 10 5.78 -15.23 -19.24
CA ASP A 10 5.42 -14.04 -20.03
C ASP A 10 4.57 -14.34 -21.27
N LYS A 11 3.65 -15.31 -21.13
CA LYS A 11 2.77 -15.76 -22.23
C LYS A 11 1.44 -15.01 -22.30
N ILE A 12 1.16 -14.14 -21.34
CA ILE A 12 -0.07 -13.35 -21.30
C ILE A 12 0.23 -11.95 -21.80
N PRO A 13 -0.42 -11.47 -22.87
CA PRO A 13 -0.21 -10.12 -23.38
C PRO A 13 -0.44 -9.07 -22.29
N ASP A 14 0.46 -8.09 -22.17
CA ASP A 14 0.44 -7.02 -21.19
C ASP A 14 -0.90 -6.26 -21.16
N ILE A 15 -1.51 -6.04 -22.31
CA ILE A 15 -2.82 -5.37 -22.41
C ILE A 15 -3.93 -6.12 -21.65
N LEU A 16 -3.89 -7.47 -21.65
CA LEU A 16 -4.86 -8.29 -20.94
C LEU A 16 -4.60 -8.25 -19.43
N LEU A 17 -3.33 -8.31 -19.01
CA LEU A 17 -2.92 -8.16 -17.63
C LEU A 17 -3.37 -6.80 -17.07
N ARG A 18 -3.06 -5.72 -17.76
CA ARG A 18 -3.48 -4.36 -17.34
C ARG A 18 -4.99 -4.21 -17.29
N LYS A 19 -5.74 -4.82 -18.24
CA LYS A 19 -7.20 -4.81 -18.20
C LYS A 19 -7.73 -5.51 -16.95
N GLN A 20 -7.16 -6.65 -16.59
CA GLN A 20 -7.59 -7.43 -15.43
C GLN A 20 -7.20 -6.70 -14.13
N ILE A 21 -5.99 -6.16 -14.01
CA ILE A 21 -5.55 -5.37 -12.86
C ILE A 21 -6.48 -4.18 -12.65
N ARG A 22 -6.78 -3.42 -13.72
CA ARG A 22 -7.72 -2.27 -13.64
C ARG A 22 -9.13 -2.68 -13.23
N LYS A 23 -9.57 -3.89 -13.61
CA LYS A 23 -10.85 -4.44 -13.15
C LYS A 23 -10.83 -4.67 -11.64
N TYR A 24 -9.79 -5.31 -11.11
CA TYR A 24 -9.65 -5.55 -9.67
C TYR A 24 -9.53 -4.25 -8.86
N VAL A 25 -8.75 -3.28 -9.35
CA VAL A 25 -8.65 -1.97 -8.71
C VAL A 25 -10.02 -1.27 -8.65
N ARG A 26 -10.79 -1.26 -9.74
CA ARG A 26 -12.14 -0.69 -9.72
C ARG A 26 -13.08 -1.42 -8.78
N GLN A 27 -13.00 -2.76 -8.73
CA GLN A 27 -13.78 -3.54 -7.78
C GLN A 27 -13.42 -3.15 -6.34
N ARG A 28 -12.13 -3.10 -6.02
CA ARG A 28 -11.67 -2.69 -4.69
C ARG A 28 -12.16 -1.30 -4.29
N LEU A 29 -12.07 -0.33 -5.19
CA LEU A 29 -12.59 1.02 -4.94
C LEU A 29 -14.11 1.03 -4.70
N ALA A 30 -14.87 0.21 -5.43
CA ALA A 30 -16.31 0.08 -5.23
C ALA A 30 -16.64 -0.57 -3.87
N ASP A 31 -15.89 -1.60 -3.49
CA ASP A 31 -16.07 -2.31 -2.21
C ASP A 31 -15.74 -1.41 -1.00
N GLU A 32 -14.77 -0.51 -1.14
CA GLU A 32 -14.40 0.46 -0.08
C GLU A 32 -15.36 1.65 0.01
N ASN A 33 -16.07 1.98 -1.06
CA ASN A 33 -17.03 3.07 -1.06
C ASN A 33 -18.37 2.59 -0.48
N LYS A 34 -18.71 3.02 0.72
CA LYS A 34 -19.95 2.67 1.40
C LYS A 34 -21.15 3.56 1.01
N GLY A 35 -20.97 4.43 0.00
CA GLY A 35 -22.03 5.22 -0.62
C GLY A 35 -22.29 6.59 0.00
N ASN A 36 -22.17 6.75 1.31
CA ASN A 36 -22.32 8.03 1.99
C ASN A 36 -21.39 8.14 3.21
N VAL A 37 -21.28 9.35 3.74
CA VAL A 37 -20.35 9.67 4.86
C VAL A 37 -20.71 8.88 6.14
N GLU A 38 -21.99 8.72 6.42
CA GLU A 38 -22.47 8.00 7.62
C GLU A 38 -22.11 6.52 7.56
N ALA A 39 -22.39 5.88 6.42
CA ALA A 39 -22.03 4.47 6.22
C ALA A 39 -20.51 4.25 6.22
N GLN A 40 -19.75 5.20 5.68
CA GLN A 40 -18.28 5.16 5.72
C GLN A 40 -17.76 5.26 7.16
N GLN A 41 -18.36 6.14 7.97
CA GLN A 41 -18.01 6.29 9.38
C GLN A 41 -18.37 5.05 10.20
N LEU A 42 -19.55 4.48 9.98
CA LEU A 42 -19.96 3.23 10.65
C LEU A 42 -18.99 2.09 10.33
N HIS A 43 -18.61 1.93 9.08
CA HIS A 43 -17.64 0.92 8.66
C HIS A 43 -16.26 1.11 9.31
N LEU A 44 -15.81 2.37 9.49
CA LEU A 44 -14.59 2.68 10.23
C LEU A 44 -14.70 2.26 11.71
N LEU A 45 -15.83 2.54 12.34
CA LEU A 45 -16.06 2.16 13.75
C LEU A 45 -16.08 0.64 13.92
N GLU A 46 -16.72 -0.10 13.02
CA GLU A 46 -16.70 -1.56 12.98
C GLU A 46 -15.28 -2.11 12.85
N LEU A 47 -14.46 -1.52 11.97
CA LEU A 47 -13.05 -1.88 11.83
C LEU A 47 -12.27 -1.64 13.13
N ILE A 48 -12.49 -0.50 13.80
CA ILE A 48 -11.85 -0.18 15.08
C ILE A 48 -12.22 -1.20 16.15
N ASP A 49 -13.49 -1.59 16.25
CA ASP A 49 -13.93 -2.56 17.23
C ASP A 49 -13.40 -3.97 16.93
N PHE A 50 -13.35 -4.35 15.66
CA PHE A 50 -12.67 -5.56 15.21
C PHE A 50 -11.19 -5.57 15.62
N LEU A 51 -10.45 -4.49 15.36
CA LEU A 51 -9.03 -4.37 15.72
C LEU A 51 -8.81 -4.44 17.24
N LYS A 52 -9.68 -3.83 18.05
CA LYS A 52 -9.59 -3.91 19.51
C LYS A 52 -9.80 -5.32 20.06
N SER A 53 -10.61 -6.13 19.39
CA SER A 53 -10.88 -7.52 19.76
C SER A 53 -9.89 -8.53 19.17
N SER A 54 -9.07 -8.11 18.22
CA SER A 54 -8.10 -8.96 17.53
C SER A 54 -6.77 -9.07 18.31
N PRO A 55 -6.01 -10.16 18.14
CA PRO A 55 -4.62 -10.22 18.60
C PRO A 55 -3.77 -9.10 17.99
N ILE A 56 -2.73 -8.65 18.71
CA ILE A 56 -1.82 -7.58 18.24
C ILE A 56 -1.15 -7.92 16.91
N ALA A 57 -0.82 -9.21 16.70
CA ALA A 57 -0.20 -9.68 15.47
C ALA A 57 -0.95 -10.91 14.93
N VAL A 58 -1.34 -10.83 13.66
CA VAL A 58 -2.03 -11.89 12.93
C VAL A 58 -1.21 -12.22 11.69
N ASN A 59 -1.12 -13.52 11.31
CA ASN A 59 -0.41 -13.98 10.12
C ASN A 59 1.06 -13.52 10.04
N THR A 60 1.78 -13.58 11.15
CA THR A 60 3.17 -13.12 11.23
C THR A 60 4.12 -13.88 10.31
N SER A 61 3.89 -15.20 10.09
CA SER A 61 4.64 -16.01 9.14
C SER A 61 4.48 -15.52 7.70
N ASP A 62 3.24 -15.29 7.27
CA ASP A 62 2.92 -14.84 5.92
C ASP A 62 3.47 -13.42 5.66
N ALA A 63 3.42 -12.55 6.66
CA ALA A 63 3.99 -11.22 6.60
C ALA A 63 5.52 -11.27 6.44
N ASN A 64 6.21 -12.14 7.17
CA ASN A 64 7.65 -12.32 7.06
C ASN A 64 8.05 -12.84 5.68
N GLU A 65 7.37 -13.85 5.16
CA GLU A 65 7.62 -14.38 3.82
C GLU A 65 7.45 -13.29 2.74
N GLN A 66 6.36 -12.52 2.81
CA GLN A 66 6.11 -11.45 1.84
C GLN A 66 7.09 -10.28 1.91
N HIS A 67 7.59 -9.95 3.09
CA HIS A 67 8.43 -8.76 3.27
C HIS A 67 9.94 -9.04 3.19
N TYR A 68 10.38 -10.20 3.66
CA TYR A 68 11.82 -10.48 3.79
C TYR A 68 12.37 -11.46 2.76
N GLU A 69 11.52 -12.25 2.08
CA GLU A 69 11.96 -13.22 1.08
C GLU A 69 11.86 -12.71 -0.37
N VAL A 70 11.24 -11.53 -0.58
CA VAL A 70 11.14 -10.93 -1.92
C VAL A 70 12.46 -10.26 -2.31
N PRO A 71 13.03 -10.57 -3.48
CA PRO A 71 14.28 -9.95 -3.93
C PRO A 71 14.20 -8.43 -4.01
N THR A 72 15.24 -7.72 -3.58
CA THR A 72 15.33 -6.25 -3.63
C THR A 72 15.09 -5.67 -5.03
N ALA A 73 15.46 -6.40 -6.08
CA ALA A 73 15.21 -6.00 -7.46
C ALA A 73 13.73 -5.77 -7.75
N PHE A 74 12.84 -6.57 -7.17
CA PHE A 74 11.39 -6.39 -7.30
C PHE A 74 10.95 -5.01 -6.81
N TYR A 75 11.40 -4.61 -5.64
CA TYR A 75 11.04 -3.30 -5.07
C TYR A 75 11.52 -2.13 -5.93
N LYS A 76 12.70 -2.25 -6.54
CA LYS A 76 13.23 -1.24 -7.48
C LYS A 76 12.40 -1.09 -8.76
N TYR A 77 11.65 -2.13 -9.15
CA TYR A 77 10.73 -2.05 -10.29
C TYR A 77 9.34 -1.51 -9.92
N CYS A 78 8.91 -1.67 -8.68
CA CYS A 78 7.55 -1.34 -8.25
C CYS A 78 7.46 0.00 -7.54
N LEU A 79 8.52 0.43 -6.84
CA LEU A 79 8.55 1.62 -6.00
C LEU A 79 9.26 2.77 -6.71
N GLY A 80 9.04 3.99 -6.24
CA GLY A 80 9.73 5.17 -6.69
C GLY A 80 11.14 5.28 -6.09
N LYS A 81 11.79 6.40 -6.33
CA LYS A 81 13.19 6.67 -5.93
C LYS A 81 13.45 6.56 -4.43
N ASN A 82 12.43 6.79 -3.61
CA ASN A 82 12.56 6.72 -2.15
C ASN A 82 12.36 5.29 -1.60
N LEU A 83 12.05 4.32 -2.46
CA LEU A 83 11.76 2.92 -2.10
C LEU A 83 10.74 2.81 -0.96
N LYS A 84 9.75 3.71 -0.94
CA LYS A 84 8.74 3.76 0.12
C LYS A 84 7.75 2.60 -0.01
N TYR A 85 7.98 1.54 0.78
CA TYR A 85 7.14 0.34 0.80
C TYR A 85 5.90 0.52 1.68
N SER A 86 5.12 1.54 1.38
CA SER A 86 3.82 1.82 2.00
C SER A 86 3.01 2.74 1.08
N CYS A 87 1.90 3.32 1.55
CA CYS A 87 1.10 4.20 0.71
C CYS A 87 1.87 5.48 0.32
N ALA A 88 1.66 5.93 -0.92
CA ALA A 88 2.05 7.24 -1.42
C ALA A 88 0.85 8.20 -1.34
N TYR A 89 1.10 9.51 -1.30
CA TYR A 89 0.04 10.51 -1.25
C TYR A 89 -0.05 11.28 -2.55
N TRP A 90 -1.12 11.03 -3.28
CA TRP A 90 -1.43 11.66 -4.57
C TRP A 90 -2.28 12.90 -4.34
N ASP A 91 -1.61 14.00 -4.01
CA ASP A 91 -2.22 15.32 -3.86
C ASP A 91 -2.51 15.96 -5.24
N GLU A 92 -3.24 17.05 -5.26
CA GLU A 92 -3.49 17.79 -6.50
C GLU A 92 -2.19 18.18 -7.20
N GLY A 93 -2.10 17.92 -8.49
CA GLY A 93 -0.90 18.20 -9.30
C GLY A 93 0.21 17.14 -9.21
N ILE A 94 0.11 16.14 -8.35
CA ILE A 94 1.08 15.03 -8.28
C ILE A 94 0.80 14.03 -9.41
N THR A 95 1.77 13.86 -10.32
CA THR A 95 1.62 13.02 -11.52
C THR A 95 2.61 11.85 -11.61
N SER A 96 3.56 11.75 -10.68
CA SER A 96 4.55 10.67 -10.65
C SER A 96 4.61 9.99 -9.28
N LEU A 97 5.00 8.70 -9.28
CA LEU A 97 5.17 7.92 -8.05
C LEU A 97 6.24 8.53 -7.15
N ASP A 98 7.36 8.98 -7.71
CA ASP A 98 8.43 9.63 -6.96
C ASP A 98 7.95 10.88 -6.20
N ALA A 99 7.13 11.70 -6.85
CA ALA A 99 6.56 12.89 -6.24
C ALA A 99 5.54 12.52 -5.15
N ALA A 100 4.70 11.50 -5.39
CA ALA A 100 3.71 11.03 -4.43
C ALA A 100 4.36 10.40 -3.19
N GLU A 101 5.45 9.64 -3.35
CA GLU A 101 6.25 9.13 -2.23
C GLU A 101 6.85 10.28 -1.40
N THR A 102 7.49 11.24 -2.07
CA THR A 102 8.07 12.41 -1.41
C THR A 102 7.00 13.18 -0.63
N LYS A 103 5.84 13.42 -1.24
CA LYS A 103 4.72 14.11 -0.60
C LYS A 103 4.21 13.40 0.65
N MET A 104 4.16 12.06 0.63
CA MET A 104 3.76 11.30 1.81
C MET A 104 4.81 11.35 2.93
N LEU A 105 6.10 11.34 2.59
CA LEU A 105 7.18 11.51 3.57
C LEU A 105 7.13 12.90 4.21
N GLU A 106 6.97 13.96 3.42
CA GLU A 106 6.79 15.33 3.91
C GLU A 106 5.60 15.45 4.87
N LEU A 107 4.46 14.85 4.50
CA LEU A 107 3.27 14.81 5.34
C LEU A 107 3.53 14.09 6.66
N SER A 108 4.25 12.97 6.63
CA SER A 108 4.63 12.22 7.82
C SER A 108 5.55 13.03 8.74
N CYS A 109 6.57 13.69 8.18
CA CYS A 109 7.47 14.57 8.92
C CYS A 109 6.72 15.75 9.55
N THR A 110 5.80 16.35 8.81
CA THR A 110 4.96 17.47 9.30
C THR A 110 4.08 17.04 10.47
N ARG A 111 3.41 15.88 10.34
CA ARG A 111 2.55 15.33 11.39
C ARG A 111 3.31 14.92 12.64
N ALA A 112 4.53 14.44 12.48
CA ALA A 112 5.43 14.11 13.60
C ALA A 112 6.16 15.34 14.17
N GLU A 113 5.95 16.53 13.59
CA GLU A 113 6.59 17.78 13.99
C GLU A 113 8.13 17.69 14.04
N LEU A 114 8.72 16.99 13.06
CA LEU A 114 10.16 16.77 13.01
C LEU A 114 10.91 18.10 12.77
N LYS A 115 11.99 18.32 13.53
CA LYS A 115 12.85 19.50 13.47
C LYS A 115 14.30 19.10 13.55
N ASP A 116 15.18 19.94 13.01
CA ASP A 116 16.63 19.76 13.14
C ASP A 116 17.06 19.69 14.60
N GLY A 117 18.01 18.79 14.88
CA GLY A 117 18.57 18.59 16.21
C GLY A 117 17.77 17.66 17.14
N GLN A 118 16.65 17.11 16.70
CA GLN A 118 15.92 16.10 17.47
C GLN A 118 16.63 14.74 17.44
N ASN A 119 16.53 14.01 18.55
CA ASN A 119 16.85 12.58 18.57
C ASN A 119 15.59 11.79 18.23
N ILE A 120 15.64 11.00 17.17
CA ILE A 120 14.50 10.25 16.64
C ILE A 120 14.74 8.77 16.88
N LEU A 121 13.74 8.08 17.45
CA LEU A 121 13.66 6.62 17.50
C LEU A 121 12.58 6.18 16.52
N GLU A 122 12.96 5.35 15.56
CA GLU A 122 12.02 4.71 14.63
C GLU A 122 11.93 3.21 14.94
N LEU A 123 10.71 2.68 14.95
CA LEU A 123 10.44 1.26 15.20
C LEU A 123 9.85 0.64 13.94
N GLY A 124 10.43 -0.48 13.49
CA GLY A 124 9.94 -1.24 12.35
C GLY A 124 10.37 -0.71 10.98
N CYS A 125 11.53 -0.04 10.92
CA CYS A 125 12.17 0.36 9.66
C CYS A 125 12.99 -0.77 9.04
#